data_137d9d7fed02cad07642f2535fd4ba9e
#
_entry.id   137d9d7fed02cad07642f2535fd4ba9e
#
_cell.length_a   1.000
_cell.length_b   1.000
_cell.length_c   1.000
_cell.angle_alpha   90.00
_cell.angle_beta   90.00
_cell.angle_gamma   90.00
#
_symmetry.space_group_name_H-M   'P 1'
#
loop_
_entity.id
_entity.type
_entity.pdbx_description
1 polymer ?
#
loop_
_entity_poly.entity_id
_entity_poly.type
_entity_poly.pdbx_seq_one_letter_code
_entity_poly.pdbx_strand_id
1 'polypeptide(L)'
;SSAASDVYKRQGMGWLERNDLLDWIRLIVDSDDQARILLFGGSMGATTVMMTTGTPELPRNVIAAIAESGYTSARMEFIDSARGMFHMPKLLASACVDAAGLICKRRAGYDFTEASCIPSLRHTVIPMLFIHGGKDRMVSPRFLDMNYNACSSIDRERLLVPDADHMESSAVDPKRYWDTVYGFIRRSFKI
;
A
#
# COMPACT_ATOMS: atom_id res chain seq x y z
N SER A 1 -19.12 19.58 12.94
CA SER A 1 -19.10 18.18 13.43
C SER A 1 -19.58 17.13 12.42
N SER A 2 -20.16 17.51 11.26
CA SER A 2 -20.59 16.51 10.25
C SER A 2 -19.44 16.02 9.35
N ALA A 3 -18.43 16.85 9.09
CA ALA A 3 -17.30 16.50 8.23
C ALA A 3 -16.45 15.34 8.81
N ALA A 4 -16.21 15.30 10.12
CA ALA A 4 -15.44 14.22 10.75
C ALA A 4 -16.17 12.87 10.69
N SER A 5 -17.52 12.84 10.74
CA SER A 5 -18.30 11.61 10.62
C SER A 5 -18.38 11.09 9.17
N ASP A 6 -18.21 11.95 8.18
CA ASP A 6 -18.19 11.56 6.76
C ASP A 6 -16.86 10.92 6.34
N VAL A 7 -15.74 11.30 6.96
CA VAL A 7 -14.43 10.69 6.73
C VAL A 7 -14.43 9.20 7.10
N TYR A 8 -15.10 8.82 8.21
CA TYR A 8 -15.24 7.41 8.59
C TYR A 8 -16.24 6.60 7.75
N LYS A 9 -17.10 7.27 6.98
CA LYS A 9 -18.13 6.60 6.17
C LYS A 9 -17.68 6.21 4.77
N ARG A 10 -16.50 6.66 4.31
CA ARG A 10 -16.01 6.46 2.94
C ARG A 10 -14.54 6.05 2.94
N GLN A 11 -14.24 4.87 3.49
CA GLN A 11 -12.90 4.30 3.31
C GLN A 11 -12.68 3.95 1.83
N GLY A 12 -11.58 4.45 1.27
CA GLY A 12 -11.25 4.29 -0.14
C GLY A 12 -10.35 3.11 -0.44
N MET A 13 -10.03 2.27 0.56
CA MET A 13 -9.10 1.14 0.40
C MET A 13 -7.76 1.56 -0.23
N GLY A 14 -7.21 2.69 0.22
CA GLY A 14 -6.00 3.30 -0.33
C GLY A 14 -6.23 4.16 -1.57
N TRP A 15 -7.34 3.96 -2.29
CA TRP A 15 -7.61 4.67 -3.54
C TRP A 15 -7.98 6.14 -3.34
N LEU A 16 -8.86 6.44 -2.41
CA LEU A 16 -9.22 7.82 -2.07
C LEU A 16 -8.15 8.47 -1.19
N GLU A 17 -7.65 7.73 -0.22
CA GLU A 17 -6.64 8.18 0.75
C GLU A 17 -5.32 8.59 0.08
N ARG A 18 -5.02 8.13 -1.14
CA ARG A 18 -3.84 8.59 -1.89
C ARG A 18 -3.89 10.09 -2.21
N ASN A 19 -5.08 10.65 -2.39
CA ASN A 19 -5.23 12.08 -2.64
C ASN A 19 -4.95 12.88 -1.36
N ASP A 20 -5.46 12.41 -0.22
CA ASP A 20 -5.17 13.01 1.08
C ASP A 20 -3.66 12.97 1.38
N LEU A 21 -3.00 11.84 1.06
CA LEU A 21 -1.55 11.72 1.22
C LEU A 21 -0.79 12.70 0.32
N LEU A 22 -1.22 12.91 -0.93
CA LEU A 22 -0.64 13.92 -1.81
C LEU A 22 -0.82 15.34 -1.25
N ASP A 23 -1.98 15.65 -0.68
CA ASP A 23 -2.23 16.95 -0.09
C ASP A 23 -1.36 17.17 1.16
N TRP A 24 -1.15 16.16 1.99
CA TRP A 24 -0.20 16.20 3.10
C TRP A 24 1.25 16.42 2.62
N ILE A 25 1.67 15.73 1.56
CA ILE A 25 2.99 15.93 0.97
C ILE A 25 3.15 17.36 0.47
N ARG A 26 2.14 17.90 -0.23
CA ARG A 26 2.15 19.30 -0.71
C ARG A 26 2.26 20.29 0.44
N LEU A 27 1.49 20.07 1.51
CA LEU A 27 1.55 20.93 2.69
C LEU A 27 2.95 20.98 3.32
N ILE A 28 3.64 19.84 3.37
CA ILE A 28 5.04 19.79 3.84
C ILE A 28 5.96 20.56 2.90
N VAL A 29 5.84 20.34 1.60
CA VAL A 29 6.67 21.02 0.59
C VAL A 29 6.41 22.51 0.54
N ASP A 30 5.16 22.95 0.72
CA ASP A 30 4.80 24.37 0.79
C ASP A 30 5.40 25.04 2.03
N SER A 31 5.59 24.30 3.11
CA SER A 31 6.24 24.81 4.34
C SER A 31 7.77 24.74 4.30
N ASP A 32 8.32 23.78 3.58
CA ASP A 32 9.77 23.58 3.39
C ASP A 32 10.01 22.93 2.01
N ASP A 33 10.40 23.74 1.03
CA ASP A 33 10.65 23.31 -0.34
C ASP A 33 11.90 22.41 -0.46
N GLN A 34 12.77 22.39 0.55
CA GLN A 34 13.95 21.52 0.65
C GLN A 34 13.68 20.23 1.43
N ALA A 35 12.45 20.02 1.91
CA ALA A 35 12.08 18.81 2.65
C ALA A 35 12.40 17.56 1.83
N ARG A 36 12.97 16.56 2.50
CA ARG A 36 13.27 15.23 1.93
C ARG A 36 12.35 14.21 2.60
N ILE A 37 11.40 13.69 1.87
CA ILE A 37 10.28 12.92 2.41
C ILE A 37 10.49 11.43 2.16
N LEU A 38 10.38 10.63 3.23
CA LEU A 38 10.18 9.18 3.17
C LEU A 38 8.70 8.89 3.41
N LEU A 39 8.06 8.18 2.50
CA LEU A 39 6.74 7.63 2.76
C LEU A 39 6.87 6.26 3.42
N PHE A 40 6.14 6.04 4.50
CA PHE A 40 6.08 4.74 5.18
C PHE A 40 4.62 4.39 5.45
N GLY A 41 4.18 3.24 4.97
CA GLY A 41 2.82 2.77 5.18
C GLY A 41 2.75 1.30 5.57
N GLY A 42 1.82 0.97 6.47
CA GLY A 42 1.49 -0.40 6.87
C GLY A 42 0.08 -0.79 6.46
N SER A 43 -0.13 -2.04 6.04
CA SER A 43 -1.45 -2.58 5.68
C SER A 43 -2.13 -1.73 4.60
N MET A 44 -3.33 -1.18 4.85
CA MET A 44 -3.99 -0.24 3.94
C MET A 44 -3.14 1.01 3.67
N GLY A 45 -2.36 1.48 4.65
CA GLY A 45 -1.42 2.58 4.46
C GLY A 45 -0.29 2.26 3.48
N ALA A 46 0.20 1.01 3.45
CA ALA A 46 1.16 0.55 2.45
C ALA A 46 0.56 0.58 1.04
N THR A 47 -0.69 0.18 0.91
CA THR A 47 -1.45 0.23 -0.34
C THR A 47 -1.66 1.67 -0.80
N THR A 48 -2.00 2.57 0.13
CA THR A 48 -2.09 4.02 -0.12
C THR A 48 -0.76 4.57 -0.65
N VAL A 49 0.35 4.27 0.03
CA VAL A 49 1.70 4.67 -0.41
C VAL A 49 2.00 4.15 -1.82
N MET A 50 1.81 2.85 -2.08
CA MET A 50 2.05 2.26 -3.40
C MET A 50 1.20 2.90 -4.51
N MET A 51 -0.06 3.24 -4.22
CA MET A 51 -0.91 3.94 -5.19
C MET A 51 -0.49 5.40 -5.42
N THR A 52 0.11 6.03 -4.42
CA THR A 52 0.59 7.42 -4.50
C THR A 52 1.89 7.54 -5.29
N THR A 53 2.84 6.60 -5.13
CA THR A 53 4.20 6.71 -5.68
C THR A 53 4.28 6.72 -7.21
N GLY A 54 3.25 6.26 -7.91
CA GLY A 54 3.18 6.27 -9.37
C GLY A 54 2.30 7.38 -9.94
N THR A 55 1.87 8.36 -9.15
CA THR A 55 1.08 9.48 -9.67
C THR A 55 1.98 10.54 -10.32
N PRO A 56 1.56 11.15 -11.44
CA PRO A 56 2.32 12.22 -12.08
C PRO A 56 2.52 13.45 -11.18
N GLU A 57 1.62 13.65 -10.22
CA GLU A 57 1.60 14.78 -9.31
C GLU A 57 2.51 14.59 -8.09
N LEU A 58 3.22 13.47 -7.98
CA LEU A 58 4.11 13.20 -6.84
C LEU A 58 5.26 14.23 -6.80
N PRO A 59 5.40 15.03 -5.73
CA PRO A 59 6.50 15.97 -5.60
C PRO A 59 7.87 15.28 -5.57
N ARG A 60 8.87 15.89 -6.18
CA ARG A 60 10.27 15.39 -6.21
C ARG A 60 10.92 15.31 -4.82
N ASN A 61 10.32 15.95 -3.85
CA ASN A 61 10.70 15.89 -2.44
C ASN A 61 10.51 14.49 -1.83
N VAL A 62 9.65 13.65 -2.43
CA VAL A 62 9.49 12.25 -2.03
C VAL A 62 10.66 11.45 -2.59
N ILE A 63 11.60 11.11 -1.69
CA ILE A 63 12.88 10.49 -2.05
C ILE A 63 12.75 8.96 -2.16
N ALA A 64 11.96 8.35 -1.28
CA ALA A 64 11.79 6.90 -1.21
C ALA A 64 10.48 6.52 -0.54
N ALA A 65 10.06 5.27 -0.67
CA ALA A 65 8.90 4.76 0.04
C ALA A 65 9.08 3.33 0.55
N ILE A 66 8.43 3.03 1.69
CA ILE A 66 8.40 1.72 2.33
C ILE A 66 6.93 1.29 2.45
N ALA A 67 6.62 0.09 2.00
CA ALA A 67 5.29 -0.50 2.04
C ALA A 67 5.32 -1.85 2.76
N GLU A 68 4.73 -1.93 3.96
CA GLU A 68 4.68 -3.15 4.76
C GLU A 68 3.28 -3.75 4.78
N SER A 69 3.18 -5.07 4.51
CA SER A 69 1.94 -5.86 4.56
C SER A 69 0.80 -5.28 3.70
N GLY A 70 1.14 -4.65 2.56
CA GLY A 70 0.15 -4.07 1.65
C GLY A 70 -0.41 -5.08 0.65
N TYR A 71 -1.71 -4.96 0.34
CA TYR A 71 -2.35 -5.76 -0.70
C TYR A 71 -2.17 -5.12 -2.09
N THR A 72 -2.33 -5.94 -3.13
CA THR A 72 -2.15 -5.51 -4.54
C THR A 72 -3.35 -4.75 -5.08
N SER A 73 -4.56 -5.15 -4.68
CA SER A 73 -5.81 -4.44 -5.01
C SER A 73 -6.90 -4.76 -4.00
N ALA A 74 -7.83 -3.82 -3.82
CA ALA A 74 -8.98 -4.02 -2.95
C ALA A 74 -9.82 -5.24 -3.39
N ARG A 75 -9.97 -5.44 -4.71
CA ARG A 75 -10.68 -6.59 -5.25
C ARG A 75 -10.06 -7.92 -4.82
N MET A 76 -8.75 -8.04 -4.94
CA MET A 76 -8.05 -9.29 -4.59
C MET A 76 -8.10 -9.54 -3.09
N GLU A 77 -7.91 -8.49 -2.29
CA GLU A 77 -7.98 -8.56 -0.84
C GLU A 77 -9.37 -9.02 -0.37
N PHE A 78 -10.44 -8.43 -0.89
CA PHE A 78 -11.81 -8.84 -0.53
C PHE A 78 -12.14 -10.25 -0.97
N ILE A 79 -11.64 -10.72 -2.13
CA ILE A 79 -11.82 -12.12 -2.55
C ILE A 79 -11.11 -13.07 -1.60
N ASP A 80 -9.86 -12.77 -1.21
CA ASP A 80 -9.10 -13.61 -0.29
C ASP A 80 -9.75 -13.62 1.10
N SER A 81 -10.17 -12.47 1.61
CA SER A 81 -10.89 -12.34 2.88
C SER A 81 -12.21 -13.11 2.87
N ALA A 82 -13.02 -12.99 1.80
CA ALA A 82 -14.27 -13.74 1.68
C ALA A 82 -14.04 -15.26 1.65
N ARG A 83 -12.99 -15.70 0.98
CA ARG A 83 -12.62 -17.12 0.94
C ARG A 83 -12.10 -17.63 2.29
N GLY A 84 -11.26 -16.86 2.96
CA GLY A 84 -10.72 -17.22 4.26
C GLY A 84 -11.79 -17.22 5.36
N MET A 85 -12.61 -16.18 5.42
CA MET A 85 -13.60 -15.96 6.49
C MET A 85 -14.85 -16.81 6.33
N PHE A 86 -15.36 -16.96 5.10
CA PHE A 86 -16.63 -17.64 4.81
C PHE A 86 -16.44 -18.98 4.08
N HIS A 87 -15.21 -19.44 3.84
CA HIS A 87 -14.89 -20.65 3.10
C HIS A 87 -15.54 -20.70 1.70
N MET A 88 -15.75 -19.53 1.10
CA MET A 88 -16.42 -19.42 -0.20
C MET A 88 -15.57 -19.99 -1.34
N PRO A 89 -16.18 -20.71 -2.29
CA PRO A 89 -15.56 -21.02 -3.57
C PRO A 89 -15.12 -19.72 -4.29
N LYS A 90 -13.95 -19.76 -4.93
CA LYS A 90 -13.35 -18.56 -5.58
C LYS A 90 -14.30 -17.86 -6.54
N LEU A 91 -15.06 -18.61 -7.34
CA LEU A 91 -15.99 -18.07 -8.32
C LEU A 91 -17.11 -17.27 -7.64
N LEU A 92 -17.70 -17.82 -6.56
CA LEU A 92 -18.75 -17.16 -5.80
C LEU A 92 -18.22 -15.91 -5.09
N ALA A 93 -17.05 -16.01 -4.42
CA ALA A 93 -16.39 -14.86 -3.79
C ALA A 93 -16.14 -13.74 -4.81
N SER A 94 -15.63 -14.08 -6.00
CA SER A 94 -15.41 -13.09 -7.07
C SER A 94 -16.70 -12.41 -7.49
N ALA A 95 -17.78 -13.18 -7.73
CA ALA A 95 -19.07 -12.60 -8.13
C ALA A 95 -19.66 -11.66 -7.07
N CYS A 96 -19.58 -12.06 -5.79
CA CYS A 96 -20.03 -11.21 -4.67
C CYS A 96 -19.20 -9.91 -4.57
N VAL A 97 -17.88 -10.01 -4.68
CA VAL A 97 -16.99 -8.85 -4.62
C VAL A 97 -17.21 -7.93 -5.82
N ASP A 98 -17.41 -8.46 -7.02
CA ASP A 98 -17.72 -7.66 -8.21
C ASP A 98 -19.06 -6.93 -8.08
N ALA A 99 -20.08 -7.60 -7.56
CA ALA A 99 -21.38 -6.96 -7.26
C ALA A 99 -21.23 -5.85 -6.21
N ALA A 100 -20.46 -6.09 -5.14
CA ALA A 100 -20.15 -5.08 -4.12
C ALA A 100 -19.36 -3.90 -4.71
N GLY A 101 -18.44 -4.15 -5.64
CA GLY A 101 -17.68 -3.13 -6.36
C GLY A 101 -18.59 -2.19 -7.17
N LEU A 102 -19.64 -2.72 -7.83
CA LEU A 102 -20.63 -1.90 -8.53
C LEU A 102 -21.42 -0.98 -7.59
N ILE A 103 -21.76 -1.49 -6.39
CA ILE A 103 -22.42 -0.67 -5.36
C ILE A 103 -21.45 0.41 -4.85
N CYS A 104 -20.19 0.05 -4.60
CA CYS A 104 -19.14 0.99 -4.20
C CYS A 104 -18.97 2.10 -5.25
N LYS A 105 -18.94 1.74 -6.54
CA LYS A 105 -18.85 2.73 -7.64
C LYS A 105 -19.98 3.75 -7.60
N ARG A 106 -21.21 3.30 -7.36
CA ARG A 106 -22.38 4.19 -7.26
C ARG A 106 -22.38 5.07 -6.01
N ARG A 107 -21.84 4.57 -4.88
CA ARG A 107 -21.89 5.28 -3.59
C ARG A 107 -20.66 6.09 -3.27
N ALA A 108 -19.47 5.60 -3.65
CA ALA A 108 -18.18 6.16 -3.31
C ALA A 108 -17.38 6.67 -4.52
N GLY A 109 -17.86 6.45 -5.75
CA GLY A 109 -17.24 6.97 -6.96
C GLY A 109 -16.10 6.11 -7.52
N TYR A 110 -15.73 5.00 -6.87
CA TYR A 110 -14.69 4.08 -7.35
C TYR A 110 -15.16 2.63 -7.20
N ASP A 111 -14.59 1.71 -7.98
CA ASP A 111 -14.78 0.27 -7.80
C ASP A 111 -13.49 -0.40 -7.26
N PHE A 112 -13.64 -1.65 -6.82
CA PHE A 112 -12.51 -2.38 -6.23
C PHE A 112 -11.44 -2.80 -7.24
N THR A 113 -11.71 -2.70 -8.54
CA THR A 113 -10.74 -2.95 -9.61
C THR A 113 -9.86 -1.72 -9.83
N GLU A 114 -10.45 -0.52 -9.73
CA GLU A 114 -9.72 0.75 -9.80
C GLU A 114 -8.76 0.91 -8.61
N ALA A 115 -9.16 0.45 -7.41
CA ALA A 115 -8.32 0.47 -6.21
C ALA A 115 -7.22 -0.61 -6.30
N SER A 116 -6.24 -0.39 -7.17
CA SER A 116 -5.12 -1.29 -7.47
C SER A 116 -3.78 -0.57 -7.46
N CYS A 117 -2.78 -1.20 -6.84
CA CYS A 117 -1.40 -0.69 -6.82
C CYS A 117 -0.68 -0.91 -8.14
N ILE A 118 -1.07 -1.93 -8.92
CA ILE A 118 -0.33 -2.34 -10.12
C ILE A 118 -0.13 -1.21 -11.14
N PRO A 119 -1.16 -0.43 -11.52
CA PRO A 119 -0.97 0.67 -12.46
C PRO A 119 0.03 1.72 -11.94
N SER A 120 -0.09 2.11 -10.67
CA SER A 120 0.80 3.09 -10.05
C SER A 120 2.24 2.57 -9.93
N LEU A 121 2.43 1.33 -9.47
CA LEU A 121 3.76 0.73 -9.34
C LEU A 121 4.50 0.64 -10.67
N ARG A 122 3.80 0.46 -11.80
CA ARG A 122 4.40 0.48 -13.13
C ARG A 122 4.94 1.86 -13.54
N HIS A 123 4.52 2.91 -12.88
CA HIS A 123 5.01 4.28 -13.11
C HIS A 123 5.90 4.79 -11.97
N THR A 124 6.06 4.00 -10.89
CA THR A 124 6.92 4.36 -9.76
C THR A 124 8.38 4.32 -10.16
N VAL A 125 9.08 5.43 -9.98
CA VAL A 125 10.51 5.59 -10.30
C VAL A 125 11.38 5.81 -9.07
N ILE A 126 10.79 6.21 -7.93
CA ILE A 126 11.51 6.40 -6.67
C ILE A 126 11.89 5.04 -6.05
N PRO A 127 12.97 4.98 -5.23
CA PRO A 127 13.31 3.80 -4.45
C PRO A 127 12.14 3.25 -3.64
N MET A 128 11.95 1.91 -3.66
CA MET A 128 10.85 1.23 -2.98
C MET A 128 11.35 0.03 -2.16
N LEU A 129 10.94 -0.04 -0.90
CA LEU A 129 11.13 -1.23 -0.06
C LEU A 129 9.75 -1.85 0.25
N PHE A 130 9.59 -3.12 -0.09
CA PHE A 130 8.40 -3.92 0.20
C PHE A 130 8.70 -4.89 1.34
N ILE A 131 7.90 -4.90 2.40
CA ILE A 131 8.07 -5.79 3.56
C ILE A 131 6.79 -6.59 3.76
N HIS A 132 6.91 -7.87 4.15
CA HIS A 132 5.74 -8.70 4.46
C HIS A 132 6.08 -9.82 5.44
N GLY A 133 5.10 -10.18 6.28
CA GLY A 133 5.17 -11.37 7.13
C GLY A 133 4.81 -12.63 6.34
N GLY A 134 5.62 -13.68 6.47
CA GLY A 134 5.40 -14.95 5.76
C GLY A 134 4.20 -15.75 6.24
N LYS A 135 3.74 -15.49 7.48
CA LYS A 135 2.55 -16.11 8.10
C LYS A 135 1.37 -15.16 8.20
N ASP A 136 1.41 -14.04 7.47
CA ASP A 136 0.33 -13.05 7.44
C ASP A 136 -0.99 -13.70 7.00
N ARG A 137 -1.95 -13.76 7.96
CA ARG A 137 -3.27 -14.36 7.76
C ARG A 137 -4.34 -13.35 7.38
N MET A 138 -4.03 -12.05 7.48
CA MET A 138 -4.94 -10.98 7.12
C MET A 138 -4.73 -10.56 5.67
N VAL A 139 -3.50 -10.25 5.29
CA VAL A 139 -3.12 -9.85 3.94
C VAL A 139 -2.16 -10.89 3.36
N SER A 140 -2.55 -11.54 2.28
CA SER A 140 -1.81 -12.68 1.74
C SER A 140 -0.35 -12.33 1.39
N PRO A 141 0.66 -13.10 1.90
CA PRO A 141 2.08 -12.88 1.61
C PRO A 141 2.43 -12.88 0.12
N ARG A 142 1.61 -13.51 -0.74
CA ARG A 142 1.79 -13.50 -2.19
C ARG A 142 1.78 -12.11 -2.80
N PHE A 143 1.16 -11.13 -2.13
CA PHE A 143 1.10 -9.76 -2.61
C PHE A 143 2.47 -9.07 -2.58
N LEU A 144 3.40 -9.52 -1.71
CA LEU A 144 4.77 -9.03 -1.71
C LEU A 144 5.41 -9.16 -3.08
N ASP A 145 5.40 -10.37 -3.64
CA ASP A 145 6.02 -10.63 -4.95
C ASP A 145 5.26 -9.96 -6.09
N MET A 146 3.93 -9.90 -6.01
CA MET A 146 3.11 -9.22 -7.02
C MET A 146 3.42 -7.73 -7.09
N ASN A 147 3.49 -7.05 -5.94
CA ASN A 147 3.79 -5.63 -5.85
C ASN A 147 5.23 -5.34 -6.26
N TYR A 148 6.20 -6.12 -5.75
CA TYR A 148 7.61 -6.00 -6.12
C TYR A 148 7.84 -6.15 -7.62
N ASN A 149 7.24 -7.17 -8.25
CA ASN A 149 7.41 -7.43 -9.68
C ASN A 149 6.71 -6.38 -10.56
N ALA A 150 5.65 -5.75 -10.06
CA ALA A 150 4.96 -4.68 -10.78
C ALA A 150 5.70 -3.33 -10.73
N CYS A 151 6.56 -3.13 -9.73
CA CYS A 151 7.27 -1.87 -9.53
C CYS A 151 8.34 -1.65 -10.59
N SER A 152 8.31 -0.50 -11.28
CA SER A 152 9.29 -0.12 -12.31
C SER A 152 10.53 0.57 -11.76
N SER A 153 10.58 0.88 -10.46
CA SER A 153 11.78 1.44 -9.86
C SER A 153 12.98 0.50 -10.06
N ILE A 154 14.11 1.06 -10.47
CA ILE A 154 15.39 0.33 -10.58
C ILE A 154 15.90 -0.04 -9.19
N ASP A 155 15.72 0.86 -8.22
CA ASP A 155 16.10 0.67 -6.81
C ASP A 155 14.90 0.17 -6.02
N ARG A 156 14.60 -1.13 -6.15
CA ARG A 156 13.55 -1.80 -5.39
C ARG A 156 14.07 -3.00 -4.64
N GLU A 157 13.64 -3.11 -3.40
CA GLU A 157 13.98 -4.21 -2.49
C GLU A 157 12.74 -4.86 -1.92
N ARG A 158 12.88 -6.11 -1.46
CA ARG A 158 11.84 -6.80 -0.71
C ARG A 158 12.42 -7.56 0.49
N LEU A 159 11.67 -7.56 1.58
CA LEU A 159 11.95 -8.32 2.78
C LEU A 159 10.75 -9.19 3.13
N LEU A 160 10.92 -10.51 3.09
CA LEU A 160 9.98 -11.46 3.68
C LEU A 160 10.52 -11.89 5.04
N VAL A 161 9.71 -11.74 6.11
CA VAL A 161 9.99 -12.28 7.43
C VAL A 161 9.16 -13.55 7.63
N PRO A 162 9.74 -14.76 7.50
CA PRO A 162 8.97 -16.01 7.29
C PRO A 162 7.98 -16.32 8.41
N ASP A 163 8.32 -15.97 9.66
CA ASP A 163 7.55 -16.36 10.84
C ASP A 163 6.62 -15.23 11.35
N ALA A 164 6.64 -14.05 10.74
CA ALA A 164 5.80 -12.93 11.12
C ALA A 164 4.37 -13.06 10.59
N ASP A 165 3.39 -12.73 11.42
CA ASP A 165 2.00 -12.47 11.03
C ASP A 165 1.84 -11.01 10.58
N HIS A 166 0.61 -10.52 10.40
CA HIS A 166 0.29 -9.20 9.90
C HIS A 166 0.93 -8.08 10.74
N MET A 167 1.77 -7.24 10.12
CA MET A 167 2.47 -6.12 10.77
C MET A 167 3.41 -6.52 11.93
N GLU A 168 3.82 -7.78 12.02
CA GLU A 168 4.69 -8.29 13.08
C GLU A 168 6.16 -8.42 12.67
N SER A 169 6.53 -8.04 11.44
CA SER A 169 7.87 -8.24 10.91
C SER A 169 8.97 -7.65 11.79
N SER A 170 8.76 -6.45 12.33
CA SER A 170 9.71 -5.76 13.21
C SER A 170 9.82 -6.38 14.62
N ALA A 171 8.78 -7.09 15.08
CA ALA A 171 8.76 -7.75 16.37
C ALA A 171 9.39 -9.15 16.28
N VAL A 172 9.16 -9.88 15.18
CA VAL A 172 9.63 -11.26 15.01
C VAL A 172 11.12 -11.32 14.66
N ASP A 173 11.60 -10.46 13.78
CA ASP A 173 13.04 -10.37 13.44
C ASP A 173 13.49 -8.90 13.44
N PRO A 174 13.61 -8.27 14.63
CA PRO A 174 13.92 -6.85 14.74
C PRO A 174 15.26 -6.50 14.12
N LYS A 175 16.27 -7.37 14.25
CA LYS A 175 17.58 -7.09 13.70
C LYS A 175 17.54 -7.00 12.18
N ARG A 176 17.04 -8.02 11.51
CA ARG A 176 16.96 -8.07 10.04
C ARG A 176 16.03 -6.99 9.50
N TYR A 177 14.93 -6.74 10.19
CA TYR A 177 13.98 -5.69 9.83
C TYR A 177 14.65 -4.31 9.83
N TRP A 178 15.24 -3.90 10.95
CA TRP A 178 15.83 -2.57 11.08
C TRP A 178 17.13 -2.41 10.27
N ASP A 179 17.96 -3.45 10.16
CA ASP A 179 19.13 -3.44 9.26
C ASP A 179 18.72 -3.17 7.81
N THR A 180 17.63 -3.81 7.35
CA THR A 180 17.09 -3.61 5.99
C THR A 180 16.51 -2.20 5.84
N VAL A 181 15.65 -1.77 6.76
CA VAL A 181 15.00 -0.44 6.72
C VAL A 181 16.06 0.68 6.76
N TYR A 182 16.98 0.65 7.72
CA TYR A 182 18.01 1.69 7.82
C TYR A 182 19.00 1.64 6.65
N GLY A 183 19.35 0.44 6.19
CA GLY A 183 20.19 0.28 4.99
C GLY A 183 19.54 0.91 3.77
N PHE A 184 18.24 0.65 3.55
CA PHE A 184 17.45 1.25 2.48
C PHE A 184 17.39 2.78 2.59
N ILE A 185 17.08 3.32 3.79
CA ILE A 185 17.00 4.77 4.02
C ILE A 185 18.35 5.42 3.73
N ARG A 186 19.46 4.88 4.27
CA ARG A 186 20.80 5.45 4.06
C ARG A 186 21.17 5.54 2.58
N ARG A 187 20.90 4.49 1.80
CA ARG A 187 21.16 4.49 0.35
C ARG A 187 20.29 5.50 -0.38
N SER A 188 18.99 5.50 -0.11
CA SER A 188 18.04 6.39 -0.81
C SER A 188 18.30 7.86 -0.48
N PHE A 189 18.63 8.16 0.76
CA PHE A 189 18.88 9.53 1.22
C PHE A 189 20.35 9.96 1.14
N LYS A 190 21.26 9.03 0.77
CA LYS A 190 22.73 9.28 0.68
C LYS A 190 23.30 9.90 1.95
N ILE A 191 23.00 9.29 3.11
CA ILE A 191 23.44 9.69 4.46
C ILE A 191 24.18 8.55 5.15
#